data_836d250e4dfea92dc9fd2c9285a2b470
#
_entry.id   836d250e4dfea92dc9fd2c9285a2b470
#
_cell.length_a   1.000
_cell.length_b   1.000
_cell.length_c   1.000
_cell.angle_alpha   90.00
_cell.angle_beta   90.00
_cell.angle_gamma   90.00
#
_symmetry.space_group_name_H-M   'P 1'
#
loop_
_entity.id
_entity.type
_entity.pdbx_description
1 polymer ?
#
loop_
_entity_poly.entity_id
_entity_poly.type
_entity_poly.pdbx_seq_one_letter_code
_entity_poly.pdbx_strand_id
1 'polypeptide(L)'
;IIVTNQDHEANTGSWRRLESEGFVIREWKVNTDTGSLIKNDLESLLDENVLLVTFPHCSNILGEINPVGDICRLIRKAGAFSCVDGVSYAPHGFSDLSLLGADIYLFSSYKTYGPHLGIMYICSELNQLLPNQGHYFNGDSETKKFTPAGPDHAQIASVAGIVDYFEALYKHQFSEHKELNRIAPLAAEYDYQKGLEYRKKKDKESQKNA
;
A
#
# COMPACT_ATOMS: atom_id res chain seq x y z
N ILE A 1 -11.82 3.98 -13.53
CA ILE A 1 -11.09 3.93 -12.24
C ILE A 1 -12.07 3.54 -11.15
N ILE A 2 -11.67 2.65 -10.24
CA ILE A 2 -12.44 2.30 -9.04
C ILE A 2 -11.77 2.97 -7.85
N VAL A 3 -12.55 3.72 -7.05
CA VAL A 3 -12.18 4.33 -5.78
C VAL A 3 -13.05 3.78 -4.67
N THR A 4 -12.71 4.02 -3.40
CA THR A 4 -13.57 3.64 -2.27
C THR A 4 -13.90 4.83 -1.39
N ASN A 5 -15.03 4.76 -0.68
CA ASN A 5 -15.39 5.74 0.36
C ASN A 5 -14.80 5.40 1.74
N GLN A 6 -14.00 4.33 1.86
CA GLN A 6 -13.27 3.99 3.08
C GLN A 6 -11.93 4.75 3.19
N ASP A 7 -11.45 5.31 2.08
CA ASP A 7 -10.12 5.89 1.95
C ASP A 7 -10.11 7.39 2.25
N HIS A 8 -8.91 7.92 2.52
CA HIS A 8 -8.68 9.33 2.77
C HIS A 8 -8.82 10.16 1.47
N GLU A 9 -9.36 11.39 1.59
CA GLU A 9 -9.56 12.30 0.46
C GLU A 9 -8.26 12.60 -0.31
N ALA A 10 -7.10 12.61 0.36
CA ALA A 10 -5.81 12.81 -0.30
C ALA A 10 -5.52 11.79 -1.41
N ASN A 11 -6.01 10.56 -1.25
CA ASN A 11 -5.92 9.53 -2.29
C ASN A 11 -7.15 9.59 -3.22
N THR A 12 -8.36 9.42 -2.69
CA THR A 12 -9.55 9.30 -3.53
C THR A 12 -9.88 10.55 -4.33
N GLY A 13 -9.68 11.73 -3.76
CA GLY A 13 -10.03 13.01 -4.39
C GLY A 13 -9.25 13.27 -5.67
N SER A 14 -7.98 12.92 -5.69
CA SER A 14 -7.14 13.05 -6.88
C SER A 14 -7.67 12.25 -8.06
N TRP A 15 -8.11 11.01 -7.80
CA TRP A 15 -8.67 10.13 -8.83
C TRP A 15 -10.08 10.55 -9.25
N ARG A 16 -10.93 11.00 -8.30
CA ARG A 16 -12.28 11.49 -8.60
C ARG A 16 -12.26 12.71 -9.52
N ARG A 17 -11.26 13.59 -9.38
CA ARG A 17 -11.10 14.77 -10.24
C ARG A 17 -10.89 14.42 -11.72
N LEU A 18 -10.39 13.22 -12.03
CA LEU A 18 -10.21 12.76 -13.41
C LEU A 18 -11.54 12.53 -14.15
N GLU A 19 -12.68 12.55 -13.44
CA GLU A 19 -14.00 12.54 -14.09
C GLU A 19 -14.17 13.71 -15.04
N SER A 20 -13.63 14.90 -14.70
CA SER A 20 -13.61 16.06 -15.57
C SER A 20 -12.75 15.89 -16.83
N GLU A 21 -11.85 14.94 -16.82
CA GLU A 21 -10.98 14.57 -17.95
C GLU A 21 -11.58 13.41 -18.80
N GLY A 22 -12.80 12.97 -18.47
CA GLY A 22 -13.51 11.94 -19.20
C GLY A 22 -13.34 10.50 -18.66
N PHE A 23 -12.68 10.33 -17.52
CA PHE A 23 -12.61 9.02 -16.89
C PHE A 23 -13.91 8.68 -16.15
N VAL A 24 -14.36 7.43 -16.29
CA VAL A 24 -15.47 6.91 -15.49
C VAL A 24 -14.96 6.52 -14.11
N ILE A 25 -15.56 7.08 -13.06
CA ILE A 25 -15.25 6.77 -11.67
C ILE A 25 -16.34 5.85 -11.12
N ARG A 26 -15.95 4.66 -10.67
CA ARG A 26 -16.82 3.72 -9.96
C ARG A 26 -16.46 3.72 -8.48
N GLU A 27 -17.44 3.53 -7.60
CA GLU A 27 -17.22 3.53 -6.17
C GLU A 27 -17.42 2.13 -5.58
N TRP A 28 -16.35 1.59 -5.00
CA TRP A 28 -16.39 0.42 -4.15
C TRP A 28 -16.72 0.85 -2.72
N LYS A 29 -17.97 0.66 -2.33
CA LYS A 29 -18.50 1.17 -1.07
C LYS A 29 -18.18 0.24 0.09
N VAL A 30 -17.90 0.86 1.24
CA VAL A 30 -17.81 0.15 2.51
C VAL A 30 -19.16 -0.46 2.87
N ASN A 31 -19.16 -1.67 3.39
CA ASN A 31 -20.35 -2.26 4.00
C ASN A 31 -20.66 -1.52 5.31
N THR A 32 -21.83 -0.93 5.41
CA THR A 32 -22.22 -0.06 6.54
C THR A 32 -22.39 -0.81 7.86
N ASP A 33 -22.65 -2.10 7.81
CA ASP A 33 -22.87 -2.92 9.01
C ASP A 33 -21.53 -3.40 9.62
N THR A 34 -20.51 -3.61 8.76
CA THR A 34 -19.22 -4.17 9.18
C THR A 34 -18.07 -3.18 9.13
N GLY A 35 -18.20 -2.09 8.38
CA GLY A 35 -17.11 -1.15 8.10
C GLY A 35 -16.07 -1.67 7.09
N SER A 36 -16.22 -2.89 6.59
CA SER A 36 -15.25 -3.55 5.72
C SER A 36 -15.55 -3.33 4.24
N LEU A 37 -14.51 -3.40 3.42
CA LEU A 37 -14.62 -3.49 1.95
C LEU A 37 -14.84 -4.96 1.55
N ILE A 38 -16.01 -5.24 0.97
CA ILE A 38 -16.39 -6.60 0.58
C ILE A 38 -15.79 -6.94 -0.80
N LYS A 39 -15.02 -8.03 -0.85
CA LYS A 39 -14.30 -8.42 -2.06
C LYS A 39 -15.23 -8.77 -3.24
N ASN A 40 -16.37 -9.39 -2.98
CA ASN A 40 -17.36 -9.72 -4.01
C ASN A 40 -17.96 -8.46 -4.65
N ASP A 41 -18.08 -7.37 -3.89
CA ASP A 41 -18.56 -6.09 -4.43
C ASP A 41 -17.51 -5.50 -5.41
N LEU A 42 -16.21 -5.64 -5.09
CA LEU A 42 -15.15 -5.27 -6.02
C LEU A 42 -15.19 -6.13 -7.28
N GLU A 43 -15.38 -7.45 -7.14
CA GLU A 43 -15.48 -8.36 -8.29
C GLU A 43 -16.58 -7.94 -9.26
N SER A 44 -17.70 -7.44 -8.74
CA SER A 44 -18.83 -6.95 -9.56
C SER A 44 -18.55 -5.63 -10.29
N LEU A 45 -17.57 -4.86 -9.81
CA LEU A 45 -17.15 -3.58 -10.40
C LEU A 45 -16.02 -3.74 -11.42
N LEU A 46 -15.31 -4.88 -11.41
CA LEU A 46 -14.19 -5.15 -12.31
C LEU A 46 -14.69 -5.63 -13.67
N ASP A 47 -14.19 -5.01 -14.73
CA ASP A 47 -14.33 -5.41 -16.13
C ASP A 47 -13.08 -5.03 -16.93
N GLU A 48 -13.04 -5.34 -18.22
CA GLU A 48 -11.91 -5.05 -19.12
C GLU A 48 -11.63 -3.56 -19.33
N ASN A 49 -12.53 -2.67 -18.92
CA ASN A 49 -12.35 -1.22 -19.02
C ASN A 49 -11.78 -0.60 -17.73
N VAL A 50 -11.59 -1.39 -16.67
CA VAL A 50 -11.02 -0.89 -15.41
C VAL A 50 -9.50 -0.78 -15.56
N LEU A 51 -9.00 0.45 -15.52
CA LEU A 51 -7.56 0.73 -15.57
C LEU A 51 -6.90 0.62 -14.21
N LEU A 52 -7.55 1.13 -13.16
CA LEU A 52 -6.96 1.28 -11.83
C LEU A 52 -8.01 1.07 -10.73
N VAL A 53 -7.60 0.43 -9.67
CA VAL A 53 -8.34 0.37 -8.39
C VAL A 53 -7.48 0.98 -7.30
N THR A 54 -8.04 1.95 -6.55
CA THR A 54 -7.35 2.57 -5.42
C THR A 54 -8.12 2.34 -4.13
N PHE A 55 -7.40 1.98 -3.05
CA PHE A 55 -7.98 1.65 -1.76
C PHE A 55 -6.95 1.78 -0.62
N PRO A 56 -7.37 1.96 0.65
CA PRO A 56 -6.45 2.05 1.78
C PRO A 56 -5.97 0.66 2.23
N HIS A 57 -4.73 0.57 2.71
CA HIS A 57 -4.27 -0.60 3.46
C HIS A 57 -4.98 -0.67 4.83
N CYS A 58 -5.10 0.48 5.49
CA CYS A 58 -5.85 0.65 6.73
C CYS A 58 -6.67 1.93 6.65
N SER A 59 -7.95 1.85 6.99
CA SER A 59 -8.81 3.03 7.06
C SER A 59 -8.35 3.98 8.16
N ASN A 60 -8.16 5.25 7.83
CA ASN A 60 -7.78 6.28 8.79
C ASN A 60 -8.89 6.66 9.79
N ILE A 61 -10.13 6.26 9.51
CA ILE A 61 -11.31 6.54 10.35
C ILE A 61 -11.74 5.30 11.11
N LEU A 62 -11.88 4.16 10.41
CA LEU A 62 -12.44 2.92 10.98
C LEU A 62 -11.36 2.04 11.62
N GLY A 63 -10.07 2.21 11.26
CA GLY A 63 -8.99 1.32 11.68
C GLY A 63 -9.06 -0.08 11.04
N GLU A 64 -9.96 -0.29 10.08
CA GLU A 64 -10.10 -1.56 9.37
C GLU A 64 -8.88 -1.80 8.47
N ILE A 65 -8.27 -2.97 8.60
CA ILE A 65 -7.10 -3.39 7.81
C ILE A 65 -7.57 -4.28 6.67
N ASN A 66 -7.35 -3.81 5.45
CA ASN A 66 -7.73 -4.53 4.24
C ASN A 66 -6.71 -5.62 3.88
N PRO A 67 -7.13 -6.78 3.35
CA PRO A 67 -6.25 -7.85 2.90
C PRO A 67 -5.62 -7.52 1.53
N VAL A 68 -4.65 -6.59 1.54
CA VAL A 68 -4.06 -5.98 0.33
C VAL A 68 -3.62 -7.03 -0.70
N GLY A 69 -2.90 -8.07 -0.26
CA GLY A 69 -2.39 -9.09 -1.19
C GLY A 69 -3.50 -9.85 -1.92
N ASP A 70 -4.63 -10.10 -1.26
CA ASP A 70 -5.78 -10.78 -1.90
C ASP A 70 -6.49 -9.85 -2.87
N ILE A 71 -6.65 -8.58 -2.50
CA ILE A 71 -7.27 -7.55 -3.33
C ILE A 71 -6.41 -7.28 -4.57
N CYS A 72 -5.11 -7.09 -4.41
CA CYS A 72 -4.19 -6.87 -5.54
C CYS A 72 -4.16 -8.04 -6.51
N ARG A 73 -4.24 -9.29 -6.03
CA ARG A 73 -4.35 -10.46 -6.91
C ARG A 73 -5.64 -10.45 -7.73
N LEU A 74 -6.76 -10.05 -7.13
CA LEU A 74 -8.05 -9.93 -7.81
C LEU A 74 -7.99 -8.86 -8.90
N ILE A 75 -7.46 -7.68 -8.57
CA ILE A 75 -7.30 -6.56 -9.49
C ILE A 75 -6.42 -6.96 -10.69
N ARG A 76 -5.27 -7.57 -10.42
CA ARG A 76 -4.34 -8.03 -11.46
C ARG A 76 -4.97 -9.09 -12.37
N LYS A 77 -5.78 -10.01 -11.82
CA LYS A 77 -6.52 -11.00 -12.61
C LYS A 77 -7.50 -10.36 -13.60
N ALA A 78 -8.04 -9.20 -13.26
CA ALA A 78 -8.91 -8.42 -14.14
C ALA A 78 -8.13 -7.55 -15.15
N GLY A 79 -6.79 -7.52 -15.10
CA GLY A 79 -5.95 -6.72 -15.99
C GLY A 79 -5.78 -5.26 -15.57
N ALA A 80 -6.24 -4.88 -14.37
CA ALA A 80 -6.13 -3.53 -13.83
C ALA A 80 -4.91 -3.37 -12.91
N PHE A 81 -4.49 -2.13 -12.68
CA PHE A 81 -3.46 -1.76 -11.71
C PHE A 81 -4.05 -1.43 -10.34
N SER A 82 -3.25 -1.62 -9.30
CA SER A 82 -3.60 -1.31 -7.92
C SER A 82 -2.80 -0.13 -7.39
N CYS A 83 -3.48 0.81 -6.70
CA CYS A 83 -2.85 1.88 -5.93
C CYS A 83 -3.31 1.78 -4.47
N VAL A 84 -2.38 1.53 -3.57
CA VAL A 84 -2.67 1.28 -2.16
C VAL A 84 -2.20 2.45 -1.31
N ASP A 85 -3.13 3.07 -0.58
CA ASP A 85 -2.79 4.06 0.45
C ASP A 85 -2.38 3.34 1.75
N GLY A 86 -1.08 3.32 2.02
CA GLY A 86 -0.48 2.74 3.22
C GLY A 86 -0.27 3.74 4.36
N VAL A 87 -0.70 5.00 4.20
CA VAL A 87 -0.40 6.10 5.14
C VAL A 87 -0.84 5.80 6.56
N SER A 88 -1.99 5.20 6.76
CA SER A 88 -2.51 4.86 8.08
C SER A 88 -2.00 3.52 8.62
N TYR A 89 -1.47 2.66 7.75
CA TYR A 89 -0.90 1.37 8.16
C TYR A 89 0.59 1.46 8.52
N ALA A 90 1.38 2.25 7.79
CA ALA A 90 2.83 2.33 7.92
C ALA A 90 3.35 2.58 9.35
N PRO A 91 2.68 3.40 10.22
CA PRO A 91 3.11 3.58 11.60
C PRO A 91 3.00 2.32 12.47
N HIS A 92 2.18 1.35 12.06
CA HIS A 92 1.86 0.15 12.84
C HIS A 92 2.60 -1.09 12.34
N GLY A 93 3.21 -1.03 11.17
CA GLY A 93 4.00 -2.13 10.62
C GLY A 93 4.52 -1.83 9.23
N PHE A 94 5.76 -2.20 8.98
CA PHE A 94 6.35 -2.11 7.64
C PHE A 94 5.99 -3.39 6.86
N SER A 95 5.21 -3.21 5.80
CA SER A 95 4.87 -4.32 4.92
C SER A 95 6.02 -4.62 3.96
N ASP A 96 6.25 -5.90 3.70
CA ASP A 96 7.06 -6.31 2.55
C ASP A 96 6.25 -6.08 1.27
N LEU A 97 6.57 -5.01 0.54
CA LEU A 97 5.87 -4.59 -0.66
C LEU A 97 5.96 -5.62 -1.79
N SER A 98 7.03 -6.42 -1.81
CA SER A 98 7.20 -7.49 -2.80
C SER A 98 6.16 -8.62 -2.63
N LEU A 99 5.72 -8.84 -1.39
CA LEU A 99 4.72 -9.85 -1.05
C LEU A 99 3.29 -9.34 -1.20
N LEU A 100 3.06 -8.04 -1.03
CA LEU A 100 1.73 -7.43 -1.19
C LEU A 100 1.25 -7.48 -2.63
N GLY A 101 2.15 -7.39 -3.61
CA GLY A 101 1.82 -7.38 -5.03
C GLY A 101 1.08 -6.12 -5.48
N ALA A 102 1.17 -5.02 -4.73
CA ALA A 102 0.66 -3.72 -5.14
C ALA A 102 1.50 -3.12 -6.26
N ASP A 103 0.86 -2.48 -7.24
CA ASP A 103 1.57 -1.82 -8.33
C ASP A 103 2.07 -0.44 -7.89
N ILE A 104 1.27 0.28 -7.08
CA ILE A 104 1.65 1.52 -6.40
C ILE A 104 1.32 1.36 -4.91
N TYR A 105 2.26 1.80 -4.04
CA TYR A 105 2.04 1.89 -2.60
C TYR A 105 2.53 3.23 -2.07
N LEU A 106 1.66 3.93 -1.36
CA LEU A 106 1.89 5.31 -0.90
C LEU A 106 1.94 5.36 0.61
N PHE A 107 2.86 6.13 1.19
CA PHE A 107 2.81 6.46 2.60
C PHE A 107 3.53 7.79 2.91
N SER A 108 3.30 8.31 4.11
CA SER A 108 3.89 9.57 4.58
C SER A 108 4.92 9.29 5.66
N SER A 109 6.17 9.67 5.43
CA SER A 109 7.26 9.44 6.39
C SER A 109 7.05 10.16 7.72
N TYR A 110 6.36 11.32 7.74
CA TYR A 110 6.08 12.02 8.99
C TYR A 110 5.17 11.25 9.96
N LYS A 111 4.37 10.29 9.47
CA LYS A 111 3.59 9.38 10.33
C LYS A 111 4.41 8.20 10.84
N THR A 112 5.63 8.03 10.34
CA THR A 112 6.60 7.00 10.77
C THR A 112 7.84 7.60 11.41
N TYR A 113 7.67 8.72 12.14
CA TYR A 113 8.73 9.47 12.83
C TYR A 113 9.79 10.11 11.91
N GLY A 114 9.48 10.31 10.64
CA GLY A 114 10.35 10.91 9.65
C GLY A 114 9.99 12.36 9.29
N PRO A 115 10.63 12.91 8.27
CA PRO A 115 10.36 14.26 7.76
C PRO A 115 9.01 14.35 7.05
N HIS A 116 8.56 15.55 6.74
CA HIS A 116 7.34 15.83 5.99
C HIS A 116 7.52 15.48 4.49
N LEU A 117 7.55 14.19 4.18
CA LEU A 117 7.80 13.67 2.84
C LEU A 117 6.82 12.53 2.53
N GLY A 118 6.23 12.57 1.34
CA GLY A 118 5.50 11.43 0.77
C GLY A 118 6.46 10.46 0.10
N ILE A 119 6.22 9.18 0.29
CA ILE A 119 7.00 8.10 -0.34
C ILE A 119 6.05 7.30 -1.22
N MET A 120 6.48 7.06 -2.46
CA MET A 120 5.78 6.22 -3.42
C MET A 120 6.67 5.07 -3.86
N TYR A 121 6.20 3.86 -3.62
CA TYR A 121 6.67 2.67 -4.30
C TYR A 121 5.88 2.50 -5.60
N ILE A 122 6.55 2.11 -6.66
CA ILE A 122 5.95 1.72 -7.93
C ILE A 122 6.64 0.46 -8.44
N CYS A 123 5.88 -0.52 -8.90
CA CYS A 123 6.46 -1.74 -9.47
C CYS A 123 7.17 -1.45 -10.80
N SER A 124 8.18 -2.26 -11.13
CA SER A 124 9.00 -2.06 -12.33
C SER A 124 8.18 -2.08 -13.61
N GLU A 125 7.19 -2.96 -13.71
CA GLU A 125 6.34 -3.10 -14.90
C GLU A 125 5.57 -1.79 -15.17
N LEU A 126 4.89 -1.26 -14.16
CA LEU A 126 4.14 0.00 -14.30
C LEU A 126 5.10 1.18 -14.48
N ASN A 127 6.24 1.18 -13.79
CA ASN A 127 7.26 2.21 -13.96
C ASN A 127 7.74 2.31 -15.41
N GLN A 128 7.93 1.21 -16.11
CA GLN A 128 8.34 1.19 -17.53
C GLN A 128 7.25 1.73 -18.46
N LEU A 129 5.98 1.46 -18.16
CA LEU A 129 4.84 1.89 -18.98
C LEU A 129 4.55 3.39 -18.89
N LEU A 130 4.77 3.99 -17.72
CA LEU A 130 4.41 5.38 -17.49
C LEU A 130 5.43 6.35 -18.11
N PRO A 131 4.98 7.46 -18.73
CA PRO A 131 5.86 8.46 -19.30
C PRO A 131 6.61 9.25 -18.22
N ASN A 132 7.73 9.86 -18.61
CA ASN A 132 8.47 10.78 -17.76
C ASN A 132 7.61 11.99 -17.35
N GLN A 133 7.50 12.24 -16.04
CA GLN A 133 6.82 13.39 -15.44
C GLN A 133 7.79 14.44 -14.88
N GLY A 134 9.09 14.13 -14.87
CA GLY A 134 10.16 15.03 -14.46
C GLY A 134 10.77 15.81 -15.63
N HIS A 135 11.98 16.32 -15.42
CA HIS A 135 12.73 16.96 -16.50
C HIS A 135 12.98 15.99 -17.66
N TYR A 136 12.97 16.51 -18.90
CA TYR A 136 13.16 15.68 -20.09
C TYR A 136 14.48 14.91 -20.09
N PHE A 137 15.55 15.49 -19.51
CA PHE A 137 16.86 14.85 -19.39
C PHE A 137 16.90 13.70 -18.37
N ASN A 138 15.84 13.51 -17.59
CA ASN A 138 15.65 12.37 -16.69
C ASN A 138 14.78 11.26 -17.31
N GLY A 139 14.39 11.40 -18.58
CA GLY A 139 13.46 10.49 -19.24
C GLY A 139 13.88 9.03 -19.20
N ASP A 140 15.19 8.77 -19.31
CA ASP A 140 15.75 7.41 -19.27
C ASP A 140 16.07 6.93 -17.84
N SER A 141 15.79 7.74 -16.83
CA SER A 141 16.08 7.39 -15.43
C SER A 141 14.87 6.76 -14.77
N GLU A 142 14.91 5.47 -14.49
CA GLU A 142 13.85 4.75 -13.79
C GLU A 142 13.53 5.34 -12.40
N THR A 143 14.51 5.94 -11.74
CA THR A 143 14.36 6.47 -10.37
C THR A 143 13.97 7.95 -10.32
N LYS A 144 14.12 8.70 -11.42
CA LYS A 144 13.92 10.16 -11.41
C LYS A 144 12.74 10.62 -12.26
N LYS A 145 12.17 9.77 -13.11
CA LYS A 145 11.14 10.18 -14.06
C LYS A 145 9.83 10.65 -13.42
N PHE A 146 9.58 10.31 -12.16
CA PHE A 146 8.42 10.82 -11.40
C PHE A 146 8.79 11.89 -10.37
N THR A 147 10.06 12.29 -10.30
CA THR A 147 10.50 13.34 -9.39
C THR A 147 10.47 14.67 -10.13
N PRO A 148 9.58 15.60 -9.76
CA PRO A 148 9.62 16.96 -10.30
C PRO A 148 10.96 17.62 -9.96
N ALA A 149 11.26 18.72 -10.60
CA ALA A 149 12.51 19.44 -10.42
C ALA A 149 12.84 19.74 -8.94
N GLY A 150 14.11 19.67 -8.57
CA GLY A 150 14.65 20.20 -7.32
C GLY A 150 14.15 19.49 -6.05
N PRO A 151 14.33 18.16 -5.92
CA PRO A 151 13.95 17.46 -4.69
C PRO A 151 14.76 17.99 -3.49
N ASP A 152 14.14 18.05 -2.31
CA ASP A 152 14.84 18.35 -1.06
C ASP A 152 15.71 17.16 -0.63
N HIS A 153 16.96 17.21 -1.03
CA HIS A 153 17.92 16.14 -0.75
C HIS A 153 18.15 15.91 0.74
N ALA A 154 18.05 16.97 1.58
CA ALA A 154 18.21 16.86 3.02
C ALA A 154 17.07 16.07 3.65
N GLN A 155 15.83 16.36 3.27
CA GLN A 155 14.67 15.59 3.74
C GLN A 155 14.72 14.15 3.23
N ILE A 156 15.08 13.93 1.97
CA ILE A 156 15.19 12.57 1.42
C ILE A 156 16.25 11.77 2.18
N ALA A 157 17.42 12.34 2.42
CA ALA A 157 18.49 11.68 3.18
C ALA A 157 18.07 11.38 4.63
N SER A 158 17.28 12.24 5.26
CA SER A 158 16.83 12.06 6.64
C SER A 158 15.82 10.91 6.82
N VAL A 159 15.21 10.40 5.74
CA VAL A 159 14.33 9.22 5.79
C VAL A 159 15.08 7.98 6.30
N ALA A 160 16.38 7.85 6.04
CA ALA A 160 17.19 6.77 6.59
C ALA A 160 17.16 6.73 8.13
N GLY A 161 17.02 7.88 8.78
CA GLY A 161 16.88 7.96 10.24
C GLY A 161 15.66 7.26 10.81
N ILE A 162 14.61 7.00 10.00
CA ILE A 162 13.46 6.19 10.42
C ILE A 162 13.90 4.76 10.70
N VAL A 163 14.71 4.19 9.82
CA VAL A 163 15.25 2.83 9.96
C VAL A 163 16.14 2.76 11.21
N ASP A 164 17.08 3.72 11.34
CA ASP A 164 17.97 3.80 12.51
C ASP A 164 17.19 3.91 13.82
N TYR A 165 16.10 4.70 13.85
CA TYR A 165 15.24 4.84 15.01
C TYR A 165 14.57 3.52 15.41
N PHE A 166 13.95 2.83 14.45
CA PHE A 166 13.28 1.55 14.74
C PHE A 166 14.28 0.46 15.13
N GLU A 167 15.46 0.42 14.51
CA GLU A 167 16.53 -0.48 14.91
C GLU A 167 17.03 -0.20 16.34
N ALA A 168 17.23 1.09 16.68
CA ALA A 168 17.64 1.48 18.02
C ALA A 168 16.58 1.14 19.06
N LEU A 169 15.31 1.39 18.76
CA LEU A 169 14.17 1.06 19.61
C LEU A 169 14.11 -0.47 19.84
N TYR A 170 14.24 -1.24 18.78
CA TYR A 170 14.26 -2.69 18.84
C TYR A 170 15.42 -3.20 19.71
N LYS A 171 16.64 -2.72 19.45
CA LYS A 171 17.84 -3.09 20.25
C LYS A 171 17.66 -2.72 21.72
N HIS A 172 17.04 -1.57 22.02
CA HIS A 172 16.77 -1.15 23.40
C HIS A 172 15.79 -2.08 24.11
N GLN A 173 14.70 -2.45 23.44
CA GLN A 173 13.66 -3.31 24.02
C GLN A 173 14.09 -4.77 24.21
N PHE A 174 14.97 -5.26 23.33
CA PHE A 174 15.30 -6.68 23.24
C PHE A 174 16.79 -6.98 23.42
N SER A 175 17.57 -6.05 23.99
CA SER A 175 19.03 -6.18 24.20
C SER A 175 19.45 -7.40 25.03
N GLU A 176 18.57 -7.92 25.88
CA GLU A 176 18.84 -9.09 26.75
C GLU A 176 18.58 -10.43 26.04
N HIS A 177 17.91 -10.45 24.91
CA HIS A 177 17.57 -11.65 24.17
C HIS A 177 18.53 -11.87 22.99
N LYS A 178 19.62 -12.60 23.23
CA LYS A 178 20.62 -12.95 22.19
C LYS A 178 20.03 -13.67 20.96
N GLU A 179 18.88 -14.32 21.10
CA GLU A 179 18.18 -14.97 19.99
C GLU A 179 17.41 -14.00 19.10
N LEU A 180 17.04 -12.82 19.60
CA LEU A 180 16.23 -11.84 18.89
C LEU A 180 17.04 -10.98 17.91
N ASN A 181 18.36 -11.01 17.93
CA ASN A 181 19.22 -10.40 16.91
C ASN A 181 19.05 -11.02 15.50
N ARG A 182 18.27 -12.09 15.39
CA ARG A 182 17.79 -12.69 14.13
C ARG A 182 16.42 -12.19 13.69
N ILE A 183 15.74 -11.34 14.44
CA ILE A 183 14.27 -11.13 14.34
C ILE A 183 13.89 -9.85 13.57
N ALA A 184 14.77 -8.92 13.26
CA ALA A 184 14.39 -7.81 12.38
C ALA A 184 13.93 -8.31 10.97
N PRO A 185 14.57 -9.33 10.35
CA PRO A 185 14.01 -10.05 9.21
C PRO A 185 12.85 -10.99 9.56
N LEU A 186 12.85 -11.54 10.80
CA LEU A 186 11.88 -12.53 11.25
C LEU A 186 10.58 -11.93 11.79
N ALA A 187 10.53 -10.64 12.17
CA ALA A 187 9.27 -10.02 12.59
C ALA A 187 8.32 -9.89 11.40
N ALA A 188 8.82 -9.49 10.23
CA ALA A 188 8.05 -9.49 9.00
C ALA A 188 7.66 -10.93 8.58
N GLU A 189 8.56 -11.89 8.76
CA GLU A 189 8.31 -13.31 8.49
C GLU A 189 7.36 -13.94 9.51
N TYR A 190 7.47 -13.58 10.79
CA TYR A 190 6.60 -14.06 11.86
C TYR A 190 5.16 -13.54 11.69
N ASP A 191 4.96 -12.27 11.35
CA ASP A 191 3.65 -11.72 11.06
C ASP A 191 3.07 -12.32 9.77
N TYR A 192 3.91 -12.59 8.78
CA TYR A 192 3.53 -13.29 7.57
C TYR A 192 3.13 -14.76 7.86
N GLN A 193 3.92 -15.49 8.64
CA GLN A 193 3.62 -16.89 9.01
C GLN A 193 2.38 -16.98 9.91
N LYS A 194 2.20 -16.08 10.87
CA LYS A 194 0.94 -15.98 11.64
C LYS A 194 -0.26 -15.64 10.76
N GLY A 195 -0.08 -14.74 9.81
CA GLY A 195 -1.12 -14.42 8.83
C GLY A 195 -1.50 -15.64 7.97
N LEU A 196 -0.51 -16.45 7.56
CA LEU A 196 -0.74 -17.70 6.83
C LEU A 196 -1.44 -18.76 7.68
N GLU A 197 -1.05 -18.91 8.95
CA GLU A 197 -1.69 -19.86 9.89
C GLU A 197 -3.13 -19.46 10.19
N TYR A 198 -3.40 -18.17 10.38
CA TYR A 198 -4.74 -17.63 10.57
C TYR A 198 -5.62 -17.89 9.34
N ARG A 199 -5.08 -17.68 8.12
CA ARG A 199 -5.78 -18.00 6.86
C ARG A 199 -6.10 -19.48 6.73
N LYS A 200 -5.10 -20.35 6.95
CA LYS A 200 -5.30 -21.81 6.92
C LYS A 200 -6.34 -22.30 7.92
N LYS A 201 -6.44 -21.63 9.08
CA LYS A 201 -7.46 -21.93 10.09
C LYS A 201 -8.87 -21.50 9.63
N LYS A 202 -8.99 -20.28 9.06
CA LYS A 202 -10.26 -19.79 8.49
C LYS A 202 -10.74 -20.61 7.31
N ASP A 203 -9.84 -21.00 6.39
CA ASP A 203 -10.17 -21.84 5.24
C ASP A 203 -10.70 -23.22 5.68
N LYS A 204 -10.11 -23.81 6.75
CA LYS A 204 -10.59 -25.06 7.34
C LYS A 204 -11.94 -24.90 8.05
N GLU A 205 -12.20 -23.76 8.67
CA GLU A 205 -13.50 -23.46 9.30
C GLU A 205 -14.59 -23.23 8.25
N SER A 206 -14.28 -22.55 7.15
CA SER A 206 -15.21 -22.35 6.02
C SER A 206 -15.55 -23.66 5.31
N GLN A 207 -14.58 -24.58 5.16
CA GLN A 207 -14.82 -25.90 4.56
C GLN A 207 -15.60 -26.86 5.46
N LYS A 208 -15.66 -26.63 6.78
CA LYS A 208 -16.45 -27.43 7.71
C LYS A 208 -17.91 -26.95 7.80
N ASN A 209 -18.19 -25.73 7.36
CA ASN A 209 -19.52 -25.10 7.42
C ASN A 209 -20.22 -25.06 6.05
N ALA A 210 -19.60 -25.64 5.02
CA ALA A 210 -20.16 -25.89 3.69
C ALA A 210 -20.49 -27.38 3.49
#